data_085bf5cf13ea5bd449f0448b95dc4ceb
#
_entry.id   085bf5cf13ea5bd449f0448b95dc4ceb
#
_cell.length_a   1.000
_cell.length_b   1.000
_cell.length_c   1.000
_cell.angle_alpha   90.00
_cell.angle_beta   90.00
_cell.angle_gamma   90.00
#
_symmetry.space_group_name_H-M   'P 1'
#
loop_
_entity.id
_entity.type
_entity.pdbx_description
1 polymer ?
#
loop_
_entity_poly.entity_id
_entity_poly.type
_entity_poly.pdbx_seq_one_letter_code
_entity_poly.pdbx_strand_id
1 'polypeptide(L)'
;MGGTTVSLGGGPLQSDVAGGGSADAGSSGNAGPDSELAGDNGVGGLMVAPGPYEAPCAGGVKTSITGTVWDPAGKVQLYNAVVYVPRTAGELPAFKDTVTCERCTDSVPARAVTLSGPDGMFRLDDTPAGNVDLVVQVGKWRRRQTVTVTPCQENPIRDPDKTRLPRSQAEGDIPKIAVSTGHSDALECLLRKIGIDIGEFTTDANDGRVNLFVGCEEDNVEADGTKHTGASHFSAARGGGSFPSTNQLFDAGKLAQYDVLVFSCEGHKCDSIQTPDHVAQLVDFANQGGRVFLDHDHYNWLNHADSPIADAATFSSSQDDVPSPLATKINTSFPKGTDFAKWLVNVGASTTAGALDIYTARTSVESLSSNRAQSWIYRKENDQYDGFFYFTIGTPVAQGDDDPAPEACGRVVFTDLHLSKSGGGDPTADDFSDQNTPFPDGCTTSALSAQEKALEFMFFDLTSCVQQEDAIPTPPVVK
;
A
#
# COMPACT_ATOMS: atom_id res chain seq x y z
N MET A 1 1.24 41.76 -46.11
CA MET A 1 2.26 41.42 -47.13
C MET A 1 2.93 40.17 -46.64
N GLY A 2 2.68 39.18 -47.17
CA GLY A 2 2.77 38.10 -48.12
C GLY A 2 2.98 36.83 -47.33
N GLY A 3 2.25 35.83 -47.28
CA GLY A 3 1.50 35.07 -48.26
C GLY A 3 2.40 34.11 -49.03
N THR A 4 2.48 32.83 -48.60
CA THR A 4 2.70 31.78 -49.58
C THR A 4 2.18 30.43 -49.00
N THR A 5 1.09 30.00 -49.53
CA THR A 5 0.55 28.62 -49.58
C THR A 5 1.24 27.85 -50.66
N VAL A 6 1.53 26.55 -50.45
CA VAL A 6 1.59 25.56 -51.52
C VAL A 6 0.96 24.25 -51.05
N SER A 7 0.15 23.77 -51.94
CA SER A 7 -0.92 22.79 -52.01
C SER A 7 -0.42 21.40 -52.47
N LEU A 8 -1.06 20.37 -51.92
CA LEU A 8 -1.69 19.20 -52.56
C LEU A 8 -0.97 18.40 -53.68
N GLY A 9 -0.99 17.11 -53.48
CA GLY A 9 -1.07 16.06 -54.50
C GLY A 9 -0.96 14.70 -53.81
N GLY A 10 -1.86 13.85 -53.78
CA GLY A 10 -3.03 13.47 -54.54
C GLY A 10 -2.79 12.14 -55.24
N GLY A 11 -3.22 11.07 -54.66
CA GLY A 11 -3.88 9.86 -55.06
C GLY A 11 -3.27 8.96 -56.17
N PRO A 12 -3.97 7.90 -56.56
CA PRO A 12 -4.21 6.65 -55.83
C PRO A 12 -4.06 5.39 -56.80
N LEU A 13 -4.52 4.16 -56.31
CA LEU A 13 -4.99 2.96 -57.08
C LEU A 13 -3.87 2.04 -57.64
N GLN A 14 -3.96 0.76 -57.72
CA GLN A 14 -4.98 -0.29 -57.81
C GLN A 14 -4.25 -1.64 -57.83
N SER A 15 -4.72 -2.65 -57.08
CA SER A 15 -5.33 -3.95 -57.48
C SER A 15 -4.72 -4.73 -58.65
N ASP A 16 -4.55 -6.01 -58.41
CA ASP A 16 -5.04 -7.20 -59.17
C ASP A 16 -4.17 -8.42 -58.82
N VAL A 17 -4.71 -9.45 -58.24
CA VAL A 17 -5.55 -10.58 -58.65
C VAL A 17 -4.81 -11.65 -59.47
N ALA A 18 -5.01 -12.89 -59.01
CA ALA A 18 -5.00 -14.21 -59.67
C ALA A 18 -3.63 -14.81 -60.02
N GLY A 19 -3.42 -16.05 -59.88
CA GLY A 19 -4.17 -17.29 -59.81
C GLY A 19 -3.26 -18.47 -59.98
N GLY A 20 -3.64 -19.57 -59.43
CA GLY A 20 -3.88 -20.82 -60.13
C GLY A 20 -2.82 -21.91 -60.13
N GLY A 21 -3.29 -23.08 -59.74
CA GLY A 21 -2.95 -24.37 -60.32
C GLY A 21 -2.03 -25.26 -59.50
N SER A 22 -2.52 -26.24 -58.84
CA SER A 22 -2.96 -27.58 -59.14
C SER A 22 -1.89 -28.66 -59.27
N ALA A 23 -2.10 -29.69 -58.45
CA ALA A 23 -1.95 -31.15 -58.72
C ALA A 23 -0.49 -31.68 -58.62
N ASP A 24 -0.18 -32.85 -58.15
CA ASP A 24 -0.92 -34.09 -57.87
C ASP A 24 -0.05 -35.10 -57.12
N ALA A 25 -0.68 -35.94 -56.34
CA ALA A 25 -0.58 -37.37 -56.26
C ALA A 25 0.52 -38.08 -55.50
N GLY A 26 0.05 -38.89 -54.56
CA GLY A 26 0.42 -40.29 -54.43
C GLY A 26 0.78 -40.80 -53.08
N SER A 27 -0.20 -41.34 -52.35
CA SER A 27 -0.48 -42.77 -52.10
C SER A 27 0.40 -43.44 -51.04
N SER A 28 -0.11 -43.95 -50.04
CA SER A 28 -0.78 -45.14 -49.51
C SER A 28 -0.25 -45.37 -48.09
N GLY A 29 -1.00 -45.52 -47.04
CA GLY A 29 -2.00 -46.50 -46.75
C GLY A 29 -1.60 -47.26 -45.49
N ASN A 30 -2.31 -47.15 -44.40
CA ASN A 30 -2.90 -48.30 -43.74
C ASN A 30 -3.83 -47.91 -42.58
N ALA A 31 -4.91 -48.63 -42.50
CA ALA A 31 -6.10 -48.35 -41.72
C ALA A 31 -6.10 -49.05 -40.36
N GLY A 32 -6.84 -48.46 -39.41
CA GLY A 32 -7.81 -49.08 -38.55
C GLY A 32 -7.60 -48.83 -37.05
N PRO A 33 -8.63 -48.92 -36.20
CA PRO A 33 -10.04 -48.61 -36.42
C PRO A 33 -10.60 -47.55 -35.46
N ASP A 34 -11.79 -47.09 -35.80
CA ASP A 34 -12.69 -46.14 -35.20
C ASP A 34 -12.88 -46.21 -33.67
N SER A 35 -12.92 -45.04 -33.04
CA SER A 35 -13.85 -44.79 -31.95
C SER A 35 -14.42 -43.37 -32.09
N GLU A 36 -15.71 -43.32 -32.35
CA GLU A 36 -16.54 -42.12 -32.35
C GLU A 36 -16.38 -41.32 -31.03
N LEU A 37 -16.14 -40.05 -31.16
CA LEU A 37 -16.39 -39.10 -30.06
C LEU A 37 -17.37 -38.05 -30.54
N ALA A 38 -18.53 -38.11 -29.90
CA ALA A 38 -19.60 -37.13 -30.02
C ALA A 38 -19.07 -35.71 -29.65
N GLY A 39 -19.51 -34.75 -30.45
CA GLY A 39 -19.19 -33.35 -30.21
C GLY A 39 -19.86 -32.80 -28.94
N ASP A 40 -19.12 -32.06 -28.18
CA ASP A 40 -19.68 -31.09 -27.24
C ASP A 40 -18.99 -29.75 -27.46
N ASN A 41 -19.80 -28.73 -27.76
CA ASN A 41 -19.37 -27.35 -27.92
C ASN A 41 -19.20 -26.70 -26.54
N GLY A 42 -18.04 -26.89 -25.93
CA GLY A 42 -17.64 -26.24 -24.70
C GLY A 42 -16.47 -25.28 -24.97
N VAL A 43 -16.66 -24.04 -24.58
CA VAL A 43 -15.65 -22.95 -24.58
C VAL A 43 -14.34 -23.47 -24.03
N GLY A 44 -13.31 -23.55 -24.86
CA GLY A 44 -12.00 -24.10 -24.51
C GLY A 44 -11.24 -23.23 -23.52
N GLY A 45 -11.38 -23.49 -22.23
CA GLY A 45 -10.36 -23.17 -21.28
C GLY A 45 -9.14 -24.04 -21.52
N LEU A 46 -7.99 -23.44 -21.78
CA LEU A 46 -6.71 -24.15 -21.85
C LEU A 46 -6.49 -24.87 -20.50
N MET A 47 -6.81 -26.16 -20.46
CA MET A 47 -6.37 -27.04 -19.38
C MET A 47 -4.86 -27.19 -19.52
N VAL A 48 -4.10 -26.48 -18.68
CA VAL A 48 -2.68 -26.77 -18.50
C VAL A 48 -2.59 -28.17 -17.92
N ALA A 49 -1.86 -29.06 -18.57
CA ALA A 49 -1.66 -30.42 -18.10
C ALA A 49 -1.12 -30.41 -16.67
N PRO A 50 -1.68 -31.23 -15.75
CA PRO A 50 -1.19 -31.37 -14.39
C PRO A 50 0.31 -31.71 -14.40
N GLY A 51 1.11 -31.05 -13.55
CA GLY A 51 2.51 -31.43 -13.34
C GLY A 51 2.61 -32.82 -12.69
N PRO A 52 3.78 -33.48 -12.72
CA PRO A 52 3.94 -34.87 -12.29
C PRO A 52 3.63 -35.17 -10.81
N TYR A 53 3.13 -34.20 -10.04
CA TYR A 53 2.84 -34.32 -8.61
C TYR A 53 1.35 -34.15 -8.25
N GLU A 54 0.46 -34.09 -9.22
CA GLU A 54 -0.98 -33.83 -9.01
C GLU A 54 -1.84 -35.09 -9.17
N ALA A 55 -1.49 -36.18 -8.50
CA ALA A 55 -2.44 -37.28 -8.35
C ALA A 55 -3.59 -36.80 -7.44
N PRO A 56 -4.87 -36.92 -7.87
CA PRO A 56 -6.01 -36.52 -7.06
C PRO A 56 -6.00 -37.32 -5.76
N CYS A 57 -6.15 -36.61 -4.64
CA CYS A 57 -6.19 -37.22 -3.32
C CYS A 57 -7.44 -38.07 -3.15
N ALA A 58 -7.31 -39.24 -2.54
CA ALA A 58 -8.44 -40.10 -2.23
C ALA A 58 -9.43 -39.38 -1.31
N GLY A 59 -10.74 -39.56 -1.54
CA GLY A 59 -11.77 -39.01 -0.68
C GLY A 59 -12.00 -37.49 -0.79
N GLY A 60 -11.46 -36.83 -1.83
CA GLY A 60 -11.71 -35.39 -2.05
C GLY A 60 -10.92 -34.48 -1.10
N VAL A 61 -9.95 -35.01 -0.35
CA VAL A 61 -9.05 -34.22 0.48
C VAL A 61 -8.17 -33.35 -0.42
N LYS A 62 -7.95 -32.07 -0.05
CA LYS A 62 -7.06 -31.18 -0.78
C LYS A 62 -5.70 -31.11 -0.11
N THR A 63 -4.65 -30.96 -0.90
CA THR A 63 -3.36 -30.52 -0.40
C THR A 63 -3.45 -29.00 -0.17
N SER A 64 -3.23 -28.57 1.07
CA SER A 64 -3.33 -27.15 1.43
C SER A 64 -2.18 -26.69 2.31
N ILE A 65 -1.88 -25.39 2.23
CA ILE A 65 -1.00 -24.70 3.15
C ILE A 65 -1.87 -23.75 3.98
N THR A 66 -1.68 -23.76 5.30
CA THR A 66 -2.31 -22.80 6.21
C THR A 66 -1.27 -22.08 7.04
N GLY A 67 -1.56 -20.88 7.50
CA GLY A 67 -0.65 -20.09 8.32
C GLY A 67 -1.21 -18.72 8.62
N THR A 68 -0.37 -17.87 9.21
CA THR A 68 -0.69 -16.47 9.49
C THR A 68 0.35 -15.59 8.83
N VAL A 69 -0.09 -14.52 8.16
CA VAL A 69 0.80 -13.50 7.61
C VAL A 69 1.15 -12.49 8.69
N TRP A 70 2.41 -12.09 8.74
CA TRP A 70 2.94 -11.20 9.76
C TRP A 70 3.63 -9.97 9.14
N ASP A 71 3.67 -8.89 9.91
CA ASP A 71 4.50 -7.73 9.65
C ASP A 71 5.99 -8.12 9.49
N PRO A 72 6.88 -7.24 9.03
CA PRO A 72 8.30 -7.55 8.94
C PRO A 72 8.91 -7.94 10.30
N ALA A 73 8.42 -7.40 11.43
CA ALA A 73 8.88 -7.78 12.77
C ALA A 73 8.46 -9.22 13.17
N GLY A 74 7.45 -9.80 12.52
CA GLY A 74 6.86 -11.09 12.87
C GLY A 74 6.01 -11.03 14.15
N LYS A 75 5.43 -9.87 14.45
CA LYS A 75 4.70 -9.60 15.70
C LYS A 75 3.23 -9.25 15.50
N VAL A 76 2.89 -8.54 14.44
CA VAL A 76 1.53 -8.12 14.14
C VAL A 76 1.02 -8.86 12.91
N GLN A 77 -0.18 -9.37 13.00
CA GLN A 77 -0.84 -10.13 11.92
C GLN A 77 -1.34 -9.17 10.84
N LEU A 78 -1.13 -9.51 9.58
CA LEU A 78 -1.51 -8.65 8.46
C LEU A 78 -2.78 -9.13 7.77
N TYR A 79 -3.72 -8.21 7.61
CA TYR A 79 -4.94 -8.36 6.85
C TYR A 79 -4.70 -8.12 5.37
N ASN A 80 -5.46 -8.81 4.51
CA ASN A 80 -5.54 -8.60 3.06
C ASN A 80 -4.18 -8.76 2.33
N ALA A 81 -3.26 -9.53 2.90
CA ALA A 81 -2.02 -9.89 2.24
C ALA A 81 -2.27 -11.03 1.23
N VAL A 82 -1.70 -10.90 0.04
CA VAL A 82 -1.74 -11.93 -1.00
C VAL A 82 -0.76 -13.05 -0.66
N VAL A 83 -1.25 -14.29 -0.61
CA VAL A 83 -0.42 -15.48 -0.40
C VAL A 83 -0.58 -16.40 -1.59
N TYR A 84 0.53 -16.78 -2.22
CA TYR A 84 0.46 -17.59 -3.43
C TYR A 84 1.66 -18.52 -3.64
N VAL A 85 1.45 -19.56 -4.44
CA VAL A 85 2.50 -20.40 -4.99
C VAL A 85 2.74 -19.99 -6.45
N PRO A 86 3.96 -19.52 -6.82
CA PRO A 86 4.27 -19.14 -8.20
C PRO A 86 4.06 -20.28 -9.19
N ARG A 87 3.69 -19.97 -10.43
CA ARG A 87 3.55 -20.96 -11.49
C ARG A 87 4.89 -21.60 -11.83
N THR A 88 5.95 -20.81 -11.90
CA THR A 88 7.33 -21.25 -12.13
C THR A 88 8.14 -21.04 -10.86
N ALA A 89 8.75 -22.12 -10.36
CA ALA A 89 9.61 -22.05 -9.19
C ALA A 89 10.83 -21.15 -9.47
N GLY A 90 11.19 -20.36 -8.48
CA GLY A 90 12.39 -19.52 -8.54
C GLY A 90 12.22 -18.17 -9.27
N GLU A 91 11.19 -17.99 -10.08
CA GLU A 91 10.99 -16.76 -10.85
C GLU A 91 9.83 -15.92 -10.31
N LEU A 92 10.14 -14.69 -9.93
CA LEU A 92 9.14 -13.66 -9.64
C LEU A 92 9.43 -12.45 -10.55
N PRO A 93 8.43 -11.88 -11.22
CA PRO A 93 8.61 -10.66 -11.99
C PRO A 93 9.18 -9.56 -11.11
N ALA A 94 10.23 -8.86 -11.57
CA ALA A 94 10.77 -7.72 -10.85
C ALA A 94 9.75 -6.58 -10.85
N PHE A 95 9.65 -5.88 -9.72
CA PHE A 95 8.93 -4.61 -9.67
C PHE A 95 9.73 -3.52 -10.39
N LYS A 96 9.01 -2.53 -10.92
CA LYS A 96 9.65 -1.33 -11.45
C LYS A 96 10.01 -0.40 -10.28
N ASP A 97 11.20 0.18 -10.32
CA ASP A 97 11.67 1.20 -9.37
C ASP A 97 11.13 2.59 -9.75
N THR A 98 9.84 2.65 -10.05
CA THR A 98 9.12 3.89 -10.37
C THR A 98 7.68 3.74 -9.88
N VAL A 99 7.02 4.89 -9.64
CA VAL A 99 5.58 4.90 -9.40
C VAL A 99 4.82 4.13 -10.49
N THR A 100 3.90 3.26 -10.09
CA THR A 100 3.10 2.44 -10.99
C THR A 100 1.67 2.29 -10.47
N CYS A 101 0.73 2.22 -11.40
CA CYS A 101 -0.65 1.89 -11.09
C CYS A 101 -0.76 0.38 -10.81
N GLU A 102 -0.95 0.01 -9.56
CA GLU A 102 -1.07 -1.39 -9.11
C GLU A 102 -2.47 -1.64 -8.60
N ARG A 103 -3.26 -2.37 -9.37
CA ARG A 103 -4.64 -2.69 -9.03
C ARG A 103 -4.78 -4.09 -8.51
N CYS A 104 -5.72 -4.31 -7.57
CA CYS A 104 -6.01 -5.65 -7.06
C CYS A 104 -6.60 -6.59 -8.12
N THR A 105 -7.09 -6.05 -9.21
CA THR A 105 -7.53 -6.80 -10.39
C THR A 105 -6.37 -7.31 -11.26
N ASP A 106 -5.14 -6.84 -11.02
CA ASP A 106 -3.98 -7.29 -11.77
C ASP A 106 -3.71 -8.77 -11.46
N SER A 107 -3.36 -9.50 -12.50
CA SER A 107 -3.16 -10.94 -12.37
C SER A 107 -1.76 -11.28 -11.89
N VAL A 108 -1.66 -12.33 -11.11
CA VAL A 108 -0.38 -12.88 -10.64
C VAL A 108 -0.06 -14.21 -11.33
N PRO A 109 1.23 -14.49 -11.66
CA PRO A 109 1.63 -15.76 -12.25
C PRO A 109 1.71 -16.85 -11.16
N ALA A 110 0.53 -17.31 -10.70
CA ALA A 110 0.40 -18.26 -9.61
C ALA A 110 -0.26 -19.58 -10.04
N ARG A 111 -0.03 -20.65 -9.27
CA ARG A 111 -0.78 -21.91 -9.32
C ARG A 111 -1.97 -21.88 -8.38
N ALA A 112 -1.76 -21.32 -7.20
CA ALA A 112 -2.77 -21.13 -6.17
C ALA A 112 -2.55 -19.76 -5.52
N VAL A 113 -3.63 -19.06 -5.17
CA VAL A 113 -3.60 -17.73 -4.55
C VAL A 113 -4.75 -17.60 -3.56
N THR A 114 -4.51 -16.87 -2.47
CA THR A 114 -5.51 -16.51 -1.46
C THR A 114 -5.15 -15.17 -0.82
N LEU A 115 -6.03 -14.66 0.03
CA LEU A 115 -5.77 -13.50 0.89
C LEU A 115 -5.78 -13.92 2.36
N SER A 116 -5.05 -13.17 3.19
CA SER A 116 -5.19 -13.28 4.64
C SER A 116 -6.43 -12.56 5.15
N GLY A 117 -7.09 -13.16 6.13
CA GLY A 117 -8.26 -12.60 6.81
C GLY A 117 -7.92 -11.52 7.84
N PRO A 118 -8.93 -10.96 8.54
CA PRO A 118 -8.72 -9.98 9.62
C PRO A 118 -7.94 -10.52 10.83
N ASP A 119 -7.80 -11.83 10.94
CA ASP A 119 -6.95 -12.52 11.92
C ASP A 119 -5.54 -12.83 11.38
N GLY A 120 -5.23 -12.31 10.19
CA GLY A 120 -4.00 -12.60 9.47
C GLY A 120 -3.91 -14.05 8.93
N MET A 121 -4.88 -14.91 9.23
CA MET A 121 -4.85 -16.30 8.80
C MET A 121 -5.15 -16.44 7.31
N PHE A 122 -4.49 -17.41 6.68
CA PHE A 122 -4.75 -17.79 5.30
C PHE A 122 -4.89 -19.30 5.16
N ARG A 123 -5.64 -19.71 4.14
CA ARG A 123 -5.70 -21.07 3.63
C ARG A 123 -5.51 -21.08 2.13
N LEU A 124 -4.51 -21.78 1.66
CA LEU A 124 -4.16 -21.92 0.25
C LEU A 124 -4.40 -23.35 -0.16
N ASP A 125 -5.52 -23.62 -0.83
CA ASP A 125 -5.92 -24.94 -1.32
C ASP A 125 -5.27 -25.27 -2.67
N ASP A 126 -5.31 -26.54 -3.04
CA ASP A 126 -4.84 -27.06 -4.33
C ASP A 126 -3.35 -26.74 -4.61
N THR A 127 -2.54 -26.77 -3.54
CA THR A 127 -1.10 -26.53 -3.63
C THR A 127 -0.35 -27.76 -4.10
N PRO A 128 0.75 -27.61 -4.90
CA PRO A 128 1.61 -28.72 -5.24
C PRO A 128 2.31 -29.29 -4.01
N ALA A 129 2.62 -30.60 -4.03
CA ALA A 129 3.40 -31.25 -2.97
C ALA A 129 4.91 -31.12 -3.23
N GLY A 130 5.71 -31.35 -2.18
CA GLY A 130 7.17 -31.29 -2.22
C GLY A 130 7.71 -29.94 -1.70
N ASN A 131 8.87 -29.55 -2.17
CA ASN A 131 9.43 -28.23 -1.86
C ASN A 131 8.79 -27.18 -2.77
N VAL A 132 8.09 -26.25 -2.17
CA VAL A 132 7.25 -25.28 -2.85
C VAL A 132 7.69 -23.87 -2.45
N ASP A 133 7.80 -22.98 -3.40
CA ASP A 133 7.97 -21.56 -3.11
C ASP A 133 6.63 -20.98 -2.67
N LEU A 134 6.56 -20.49 -1.45
CA LEU A 134 5.44 -19.71 -0.93
C LEU A 134 5.82 -18.24 -0.95
N VAL A 135 4.95 -17.42 -1.53
CA VAL A 135 5.12 -15.97 -1.59
C VAL A 135 4.06 -15.29 -0.74
N VAL A 136 4.50 -14.33 0.07
CA VAL A 136 3.65 -13.39 0.81
C VAL A 136 3.88 -12.01 0.25
N GLN A 137 2.80 -11.28 -0.06
CA GLN A 137 2.88 -9.98 -0.74
C GLN A 137 1.83 -8.99 -0.27
N VAL A 138 2.24 -7.73 -0.05
CA VAL A 138 1.36 -6.56 0.14
C VAL A 138 1.88 -5.45 -0.78
N GLY A 139 1.18 -5.16 -1.88
CA GLY A 139 1.70 -4.26 -2.92
C GLY A 139 3.09 -4.67 -3.38
N LYS A 140 4.07 -3.78 -3.25
CA LYS A 140 5.48 -4.07 -3.58
C LYS A 140 6.28 -4.71 -2.44
N TRP A 141 5.71 -4.89 -1.27
CA TRP A 141 6.29 -5.74 -0.25
C TRP A 141 6.12 -7.19 -0.64
N ARG A 142 7.21 -7.94 -0.85
CA ARG A 142 7.09 -9.31 -1.30
C ARG A 142 8.25 -10.16 -0.80
N ARG A 143 7.92 -11.28 -0.15
CA ARG A 143 8.89 -12.25 0.32
C ARG A 143 8.55 -13.64 -0.18
N ARG A 144 9.58 -14.38 -0.63
CA ARG A 144 9.49 -15.77 -1.04
C ARG A 144 10.23 -16.66 -0.04
N GLN A 145 9.60 -17.75 0.36
CA GLN A 145 10.18 -18.76 1.23
C GLN A 145 9.89 -20.16 0.69
N THR A 146 10.86 -21.05 0.72
CA THR A 146 10.63 -22.46 0.38
C THR A 146 10.04 -23.17 1.58
N VAL A 147 8.93 -23.88 1.38
CA VAL A 147 8.25 -24.72 2.38
C VAL A 147 8.07 -26.12 1.86
N THR A 148 8.07 -27.12 2.76
CA THR A 148 7.82 -28.51 2.39
C THR A 148 6.36 -28.83 2.58
N VAL A 149 5.70 -29.30 1.52
CA VAL A 149 4.26 -29.61 1.47
C VAL A 149 4.08 -31.11 1.31
N THR A 150 3.40 -31.72 2.27
CA THR A 150 2.99 -33.14 2.21
C THR A 150 1.66 -33.23 1.45
N PRO A 151 1.54 -34.14 0.48
CA PRO A 151 0.32 -34.26 -0.31
C PRO A 151 -0.88 -34.75 0.51
N CYS A 152 -2.07 -34.40 0.05
CA CYS A 152 -3.35 -34.88 0.54
C CYS A 152 -3.61 -34.61 2.03
N GLN A 153 -3.09 -33.51 2.54
CA GLN A 153 -3.35 -33.03 3.89
C GLN A 153 -3.15 -31.51 4.00
N GLU A 154 -3.54 -30.99 5.15
CA GLU A 154 -3.22 -29.62 5.56
C GLU A 154 -1.77 -29.54 6.07
N ASN A 155 -1.06 -28.53 5.63
CA ASN A 155 0.34 -28.24 5.99
C ASN A 155 0.39 -26.87 6.73
N PRO A 156 0.25 -26.86 8.07
CA PRO A 156 0.24 -25.63 8.83
C PRO A 156 1.66 -25.05 8.98
N ILE A 157 1.84 -23.79 8.61
CA ILE A 157 3.06 -23.03 8.87
C ILE A 157 2.87 -22.23 10.15
N ARG A 158 3.64 -22.58 11.19
CA ARG A 158 3.54 -21.97 12.53
C ARG A 158 4.68 -21.02 12.85
N ASP A 159 5.74 -21.04 12.06
CA ASP A 159 6.90 -20.17 12.23
C ASP A 159 6.62 -18.81 11.54
N PRO A 160 6.49 -17.70 12.30
CA PRO A 160 6.28 -16.38 11.73
C PRO A 160 7.35 -15.99 10.72
N ASP A 161 8.59 -16.45 10.90
CA ASP A 161 9.69 -16.14 9.98
C ASP A 161 9.48 -16.69 8.57
N LYS A 162 8.58 -17.66 8.40
CA LYS A 162 8.23 -18.23 7.09
C LYS A 162 7.17 -17.42 6.33
N THR A 163 6.38 -16.62 7.03
CA THR A 163 5.20 -15.95 6.47
C THR A 163 5.15 -14.45 6.78
N ARG A 164 6.17 -13.89 7.39
CA ARG A 164 6.31 -12.45 7.55
C ARG A 164 6.78 -11.77 6.27
N LEU A 165 6.49 -10.49 6.14
CA LEU A 165 7.06 -9.63 5.10
C LEU A 165 8.59 -9.46 5.27
N PRO A 166 9.31 -9.01 4.23
CA PRO A 166 10.76 -8.80 4.31
C PRO A 166 11.10 -7.60 5.20
N ARG A 167 12.22 -7.70 5.93
CA ARG A 167 12.81 -6.61 6.73
C ARG A 167 13.77 -5.76 5.92
N SER A 168 14.34 -6.35 4.87
CA SER A 168 15.36 -5.72 4.03
C SER A 168 15.32 -6.28 2.61
N GLN A 169 15.96 -5.57 1.70
CA GLN A 169 16.16 -5.99 0.30
C GLN A 169 16.86 -7.35 0.18
N ALA A 170 17.66 -7.74 1.18
CA ALA A 170 18.28 -9.06 1.22
C ALA A 170 17.30 -10.21 1.45
N GLU A 171 16.12 -9.93 1.99
CA GLU A 171 15.08 -10.94 2.25
C GLU A 171 13.97 -10.96 1.19
N GLY A 172 13.81 -9.87 0.44
CA GLY A 172 12.75 -9.73 -0.56
C GLY A 172 12.57 -8.30 -1.06
N ASP A 173 11.48 -8.02 -1.73
CA ASP A 173 11.18 -6.70 -2.25
C ASP A 173 10.54 -5.82 -1.16
N ILE A 174 10.95 -4.57 -1.10
CA ILE A 174 10.40 -3.50 -0.26
C ILE A 174 10.10 -2.29 -1.17
N PRO A 175 8.92 -1.64 -1.06
CA PRO A 175 8.65 -0.42 -1.80
C PRO A 175 9.67 0.68 -1.46
N LYS A 176 9.93 1.58 -2.37
CA LYS A 176 10.78 2.73 -2.09
C LYS A 176 9.96 3.83 -1.42
N ILE A 177 10.35 4.21 -0.22
CA ILE A 177 9.62 5.08 0.68
C ILE A 177 10.43 6.35 0.92
N ALA A 178 9.84 7.52 0.74
CA ALA A 178 10.39 8.78 1.22
C ALA A 178 9.63 9.18 2.50
N VAL A 179 10.36 9.55 3.53
CA VAL A 179 9.81 10.04 4.81
C VAL A 179 10.30 11.46 5.03
N SER A 180 9.37 12.41 5.09
CA SER A 180 9.60 13.73 5.65
C SER A 180 9.46 13.61 7.17
N THR A 181 10.55 13.83 7.91
CA THR A 181 10.53 13.71 9.38
C THR A 181 9.78 14.88 10.00
N GLY A 182 8.98 14.62 11.02
CA GLY A 182 8.18 15.61 11.74
C GLY A 182 8.63 15.80 13.18
N HIS A 183 8.46 17.01 13.73
CA HIS A 183 8.77 17.28 15.12
C HIS A 183 7.77 16.63 16.08
N SER A 184 6.49 16.62 15.72
CA SER A 184 5.42 16.11 16.58
C SER A 184 5.23 14.61 16.49
N ASP A 185 5.61 13.99 15.36
CA ASP A 185 5.51 12.55 15.15
C ASP A 185 6.77 11.98 14.49
N ALA A 186 7.20 10.84 15.01
CA ALA A 186 8.36 10.11 14.55
C ALA A 186 7.93 8.89 13.70
N LEU A 187 7.27 9.10 12.55
CA LEU A 187 6.81 7.99 11.70
C LEU A 187 7.97 7.13 11.19
N GLU A 188 9.19 7.67 11.08
CA GLU A 188 10.39 6.88 10.83
C GLU A 188 10.67 5.86 11.94
N CYS A 189 10.30 6.16 13.19
CA CYS A 189 10.39 5.22 14.30
C CYS A 189 9.30 4.15 14.22
N LEU A 190 8.08 4.50 13.79
CA LEU A 190 7.03 3.51 13.52
C LEU A 190 7.50 2.49 12.47
N LEU A 191 8.10 2.95 11.37
CA LEU A 191 8.65 2.07 10.34
C LEU A 191 9.75 1.14 10.89
N ARG A 192 10.51 1.59 11.88
CA ARG A 192 11.46 0.74 12.62
C ARG A 192 10.76 -0.31 13.47
N LYS A 193 9.70 0.06 14.19
CA LYS A 193 8.94 -0.84 15.07
C LYS A 193 8.22 -1.95 14.31
N ILE A 194 7.70 -1.66 13.12
CA ILE A 194 7.09 -2.67 12.25
C ILE A 194 8.12 -3.62 11.64
N GLY A 195 9.41 -3.39 11.87
CA GLY A 195 10.48 -4.34 11.61
C GLY A 195 11.33 -4.10 10.37
N ILE A 196 11.28 -2.93 9.76
CA ILE A 196 12.23 -2.58 8.69
C ILE A 196 13.63 -2.48 9.29
N ASP A 197 14.59 -3.17 8.68
CA ASP A 197 15.98 -3.16 9.14
C ASP A 197 16.57 -1.76 9.05
N ILE A 198 17.37 -1.41 10.06
CA ILE A 198 18.01 -0.10 10.14
C ILE A 198 18.88 0.22 8.92
N GLY A 199 19.41 -0.79 8.23
CA GLY A 199 20.19 -0.66 7.01
C GLY A 199 19.42 -0.08 5.84
N GLU A 200 18.09 -0.23 5.83
CA GLU A 200 17.22 0.31 4.79
C GLU A 200 16.96 1.83 4.92
N PHE A 201 17.22 2.40 6.10
CA PHE A 201 17.09 3.84 6.33
C PHE A 201 18.35 4.57 5.90
N THR A 202 18.24 5.35 4.83
CA THR A 202 19.36 6.09 4.21
C THR A 202 18.88 7.46 3.74
N THR A 203 19.80 8.26 3.21
CA THR A 203 19.41 9.39 2.34
C THR A 203 19.14 8.89 0.92
N ASP A 204 18.53 9.72 0.09
CA ASP A 204 18.27 9.46 -1.34
C ASP A 204 19.50 9.25 -2.22
N ALA A 205 20.70 9.54 -1.69
CA ALA A 205 21.98 9.28 -2.35
C ALA A 205 22.46 7.83 -2.22
N ASN A 206 21.72 6.96 -1.50
CA ASN A 206 22.10 5.59 -1.19
C ASN A 206 20.98 4.61 -1.54
N ASP A 207 21.29 3.31 -1.50
CA ASP A 207 20.41 2.25 -2.03
C ASP A 207 19.32 1.75 -1.04
N GLY A 208 19.24 2.28 0.19
CA GLY A 208 18.19 1.91 1.14
C GLY A 208 16.79 2.25 0.63
N ARG A 209 15.81 1.47 1.06
CA ARG A 209 14.42 1.62 0.59
C ARG A 209 13.63 2.69 1.34
N VAL A 210 14.10 3.13 2.50
CA VAL A 210 13.49 4.22 3.29
C VAL A 210 14.45 5.40 3.29
N ASN A 211 14.13 6.42 2.51
CA ASN A 211 14.94 7.62 2.42
C ASN A 211 14.37 8.72 3.31
N LEU A 212 15.22 9.26 4.20
CA LEU A 212 14.84 10.28 5.16
C LEU A 212 15.14 11.68 4.62
N PHE A 213 14.19 12.57 4.77
CA PHE A 213 14.25 13.99 4.45
C PHE A 213 13.87 14.79 5.68
N VAL A 214 14.58 15.88 5.94
CA VAL A 214 14.18 16.77 7.04
C VAL A 214 12.93 17.55 6.62
N GLY A 215 11.91 17.54 7.47
CA GLY A 215 10.70 18.32 7.28
C GLY A 215 10.96 19.82 7.48
N CYS A 216 9.92 20.56 7.60
CA CYS A 216 9.81 22.02 7.66
C CYS A 216 10.90 22.77 8.46
N GLU A 217 12.00 23.11 7.84
CA GLU A 217 13.10 23.80 8.52
C GLU A 217 12.87 25.30 8.69
N GLU A 218 12.06 25.92 7.82
CA GLU A 218 12.02 27.38 7.67
C GLU A 218 10.86 28.02 8.45
N ASP A 219 9.73 27.31 8.60
CA ASP A 219 8.49 27.90 9.12
C ASP A 219 8.33 27.76 10.63
N ASN A 220 9.06 26.85 11.27
CA ASN A 220 8.94 26.58 12.72
C ASN A 220 10.16 27.07 13.50
N VAL A 221 10.31 28.38 13.57
CA VAL A 221 11.36 29.01 14.35
C VAL A 221 10.73 29.86 15.44
N GLU A 222 10.96 29.50 16.70
CA GLU A 222 10.55 30.31 17.84
C GLU A 222 11.28 31.66 17.90
N ALA A 223 10.74 32.58 18.69
CA ALA A 223 11.30 33.93 18.82
C ALA A 223 12.77 33.94 19.36
N ASP A 224 13.21 32.89 20.02
CA ASP A 224 14.56 32.67 20.48
C ASP A 224 15.50 32.03 19.45
N GLY A 225 14.97 31.67 18.26
CA GLY A 225 15.69 31.00 17.19
C GLY A 225 15.70 29.47 17.28
N THR A 226 14.98 28.88 18.23
CA THR A 226 14.82 27.43 18.32
C THR A 226 14.00 26.94 17.15
N LYS A 227 14.51 25.95 16.42
CA LYS A 227 13.81 25.30 15.32
C LYS A 227 13.14 24.01 15.83
N HIS A 228 11.90 23.79 15.42
CA HIS A 228 11.13 22.57 15.70
C HIS A 228 10.98 21.74 14.43
N THR A 229 12.08 21.17 13.97
CA THR A 229 12.08 20.20 12.86
C THR A 229 12.14 18.79 13.41
N GLY A 230 11.72 17.79 12.63
CA GLY A 230 11.98 16.39 12.92
C GLY A 230 13.48 16.06 12.92
N ALA A 231 13.82 14.80 13.11
CA ALA A 231 15.20 14.34 13.05
C ALA A 231 15.86 14.81 11.73
N SER A 232 17.05 15.42 11.84
CA SER A 232 17.72 16.08 10.70
C SER A 232 18.98 15.35 10.24
N HIS A 233 19.42 14.33 10.96
CA HIS A 233 20.66 13.60 10.67
C HIS A 233 20.69 12.20 11.29
N PHE A 234 21.57 11.36 10.78
CA PHE A 234 21.85 10.06 11.38
C PHE A 234 22.72 10.19 12.64
N SER A 235 22.55 9.26 13.57
CA SER A 235 23.43 9.14 14.73
C SER A 235 24.90 8.92 14.31
N ALA A 236 25.83 9.26 15.21
CA ALA A 236 27.26 9.07 14.99
C ALA A 236 27.61 7.60 14.66
N ALA A 237 26.90 6.64 15.26
CA ALA A 237 27.04 5.22 14.98
C ALA A 237 26.67 4.85 13.52
N ARG A 238 25.92 5.70 12.84
CA ARG A 238 25.52 5.57 11.45
C ARG A 238 26.22 6.56 10.51
N GLY A 239 27.28 7.20 10.98
CA GLY A 239 28.09 8.13 10.18
C GLY A 239 27.71 9.60 10.30
N GLY A 240 26.67 9.97 11.06
CA GLY A 240 26.29 11.35 11.38
C GLY A 240 25.87 12.22 10.17
N GLY A 241 25.52 11.60 9.03
CA GLY A 241 25.16 12.32 7.81
C GLY A 241 23.82 13.02 7.92
N SER A 242 23.75 14.30 7.48
CA SER A 242 22.51 15.08 7.45
C SER A 242 21.54 14.60 6.39
N PHE A 243 20.24 14.77 6.64
CA PHE A 243 19.19 14.49 5.66
C PHE A 243 19.07 15.66 4.67
N PRO A 244 18.71 15.39 3.41
CA PRO A 244 18.30 16.43 2.48
C PRO A 244 16.97 17.07 2.96
N SER A 245 16.70 18.31 2.56
CA SER A 245 15.42 18.95 2.81
C SER A 245 14.28 18.26 2.04
N THR A 246 13.09 18.22 2.61
CA THR A 246 11.87 17.71 1.94
C THR A 246 11.57 18.49 0.66
N ASN A 247 11.96 19.76 0.52
CA ASN A 247 11.86 20.50 -0.73
C ASN A 247 12.57 19.79 -1.90
N GLN A 248 13.67 19.07 -1.62
CA GLN A 248 14.39 18.33 -2.67
C GLN A 248 13.65 17.10 -3.20
N LEU A 249 12.60 16.63 -2.52
CA LEU A 249 11.71 15.58 -3.06
C LEU A 249 11.00 16.05 -4.34
N PHE A 250 10.77 17.34 -4.46
CA PHE A 250 10.05 17.96 -5.57
C PHE A 250 10.98 18.40 -6.71
N ASP A 251 12.27 18.10 -6.63
CA ASP A 251 13.18 18.24 -7.78
C ASP A 251 12.71 17.39 -8.95
N ALA A 252 12.94 17.85 -10.17
CA ALA A 252 12.43 17.26 -11.39
C ALA A 252 12.65 15.74 -11.48
N GLY A 253 11.56 14.98 -11.53
CA GLY A 253 11.53 13.53 -11.68
C GLY A 253 11.88 12.74 -10.42
N LYS A 254 12.11 13.36 -9.27
CA LYS A 254 12.48 12.64 -8.04
C LYS A 254 11.29 11.90 -7.43
N LEU A 255 10.11 12.53 -7.36
CA LEU A 255 8.90 11.88 -6.84
C LEU A 255 8.61 10.54 -7.54
N ALA A 256 8.77 10.50 -8.85
CA ALA A 256 8.50 9.30 -9.65
C ALA A 256 9.39 8.09 -9.28
N GLN A 257 10.48 8.28 -8.52
CA GLN A 257 11.35 7.21 -8.05
C GLN A 257 10.86 6.52 -6.78
N TYR A 258 9.80 7.05 -6.15
CA TYR A 258 9.22 6.51 -4.94
C TYR A 258 7.89 5.82 -5.21
N ASP A 259 7.56 4.88 -4.35
CA ASP A 259 6.26 4.22 -4.31
C ASP A 259 5.36 4.87 -3.27
N VAL A 260 5.97 5.29 -2.15
CA VAL A 260 5.28 5.80 -0.98
C VAL A 260 5.94 7.09 -0.50
N LEU A 261 5.14 8.09 -0.22
CA LEU A 261 5.54 9.32 0.47
C LEU A 261 4.86 9.35 1.85
N VAL A 262 5.63 9.61 2.89
CA VAL A 262 5.17 9.72 4.27
C VAL A 262 5.54 11.11 4.78
N PHE A 263 4.54 11.89 5.15
CA PHE A 263 4.72 13.21 5.74
C PHE A 263 4.31 13.15 7.20
N SER A 264 5.31 13.13 8.08
CA SER A 264 5.14 13.09 9.53
C SER A 264 4.75 14.46 10.07
N CYS A 265 3.88 14.52 11.07
CA CYS A 265 3.41 15.79 11.62
C CYS A 265 4.55 16.66 12.16
N GLU A 266 4.60 17.89 11.65
CA GLU A 266 5.57 18.90 12.08
C GLU A 266 5.13 19.65 13.34
N GLY A 267 3.83 19.56 13.71
CA GLY A 267 3.20 20.36 14.75
C GLY A 267 2.81 21.78 14.30
N HIS A 268 2.95 22.09 13.02
CA HIS A 268 2.57 23.36 12.39
C HIS A 268 2.53 23.22 10.87
N LYS A 269 1.99 24.23 10.21
CA LYS A 269 1.89 24.30 8.75
C LYS A 269 3.24 24.60 8.11
N CYS A 270 3.50 23.99 6.96
CA CYS A 270 4.74 24.10 6.22
C CYS A 270 4.55 24.77 4.86
N ASP A 271 4.22 26.06 4.86
CA ASP A 271 3.94 26.81 3.61
C ASP A 271 5.18 26.84 2.68
N SER A 272 6.39 26.77 3.22
CA SER A 272 7.64 26.72 2.45
C SER A 272 7.81 25.44 1.63
N ILE A 273 7.20 24.33 2.07
CA ILE A 273 7.18 23.05 1.34
C ILE A 273 5.89 22.89 0.54
N GLN A 274 4.76 23.33 1.08
CA GLN A 274 3.43 23.15 0.50
C GLN A 274 3.10 24.25 -0.53
N THR A 275 4.06 24.55 -1.41
CA THR A 275 3.86 25.53 -2.49
C THR A 275 2.87 24.99 -3.52
N PRO A 276 2.19 25.87 -4.29
CA PRO A 276 1.26 25.43 -5.34
C PRO A 276 1.88 24.43 -6.34
N ASP A 277 3.14 24.64 -6.72
CA ASP A 277 3.85 23.74 -7.64
C ASP A 277 4.11 22.36 -7.02
N HIS A 278 4.48 22.30 -5.75
CA HIS A 278 4.69 21.04 -5.06
C HIS A 278 3.38 20.29 -4.80
N VAL A 279 2.31 21.03 -4.47
CA VAL A 279 0.97 20.46 -4.32
C VAL A 279 0.52 19.81 -5.64
N ALA A 280 0.67 20.52 -6.77
CA ALA A 280 0.33 19.97 -8.08
C ALA A 280 1.16 18.69 -8.39
N GLN A 281 2.47 18.69 -8.10
CA GLN A 281 3.33 17.53 -8.28
C GLN A 281 2.91 16.33 -7.39
N LEU A 282 2.50 16.60 -6.15
CA LEU A 282 2.01 15.56 -5.23
C LEU A 282 0.71 14.91 -5.75
N VAL A 283 -0.22 15.74 -6.24
CA VAL A 283 -1.48 15.26 -6.85
C VAL A 283 -1.19 14.44 -8.11
N ASP A 284 -0.29 14.90 -8.96
CA ASP A 284 0.13 14.17 -10.16
C ASP A 284 0.79 12.82 -9.80
N PHE A 285 1.65 12.80 -8.78
CA PHE A 285 2.25 11.57 -8.26
C PHE A 285 1.18 10.59 -7.78
N ALA A 286 0.23 11.05 -6.97
CA ALA A 286 -0.87 10.22 -6.49
C ALA A 286 -1.71 9.68 -7.66
N ASN A 287 -2.06 10.50 -8.65
CA ASN A 287 -2.83 10.10 -9.83
C ASN A 287 -2.11 9.05 -10.70
N GLN A 288 -0.78 9.01 -10.68
CA GLN A 288 0.02 8.02 -11.41
C GLN A 288 0.17 6.67 -10.68
N GLY A 289 -0.35 6.55 -9.48
CA GLY A 289 -0.27 5.32 -8.69
C GLY A 289 0.52 5.46 -7.38
N GLY A 290 0.96 6.67 -7.07
CA GLY A 290 1.67 6.98 -5.83
C GLY A 290 0.82 6.76 -4.59
N ARG A 291 1.47 6.43 -3.50
CA ARG A 291 0.88 6.25 -2.18
C ARG A 291 1.34 7.39 -1.28
N VAL A 292 0.40 8.13 -0.71
CA VAL A 292 0.70 9.30 0.12
C VAL A 292 0.09 9.13 1.49
N PHE A 293 0.92 9.21 2.52
CA PHE A 293 0.51 9.22 3.92
C PHE A 293 0.68 10.63 4.48
N LEU A 294 -0.41 11.26 4.89
CA LEU A 294 -0.47 12.61 5.43
C LEU A 294 -0.89 12.55 6.90
N ASP A 295 -0.08 13.12 7.77
CA ASP A 295 -0.33 13.16 9.20
C ASP A 295 -0.63 14.60 9.65
N HIS A 296 -1.73 14.79 10.36
CA HIS A 296 -2.22 16.01 11.00
C HIS A 296 -2.04 17.29 10.14
N ASP A 297 -1.08 18.18 10.45
CA ASP A 297 -0.91 19.49 9.77
C ASP A 297 -0.65 19.36 8.26
N HIS A 298 -0.33 18.16 7.79
CA HIS A 298 -0.24 17.87 6.37
C HIS A 298 -1.60 17.82 5.64
N TYR A 299 -2.74 18.05 6.34
CA TYR A 299 -4.01 18.30 5.66
C TYR A 299 -3.92 19.47 4.66
N ASN A 300 -2.98 20.39 4.86
CA ASN A 300 -2.78 21.51 3.95
C ASN A 300 -2.41 21.09 2.52
N TRP A 301 -1.78 19.95 2.31
CA TRP A 301 -1.56 19.39 0.98
C TRP A 301 -2.88 19.21 0.21
N LEU A 302 -3.93 18.76 0.91
CA LEU A 302 -5.27 18.60 0.33
C LEU A 302 -6.01 19.92 0.25
N ASN A 303 -5.89 20.77 1.28
CA ASN A 303 -6.56 22.06 1.36
C ASN A 303 -6.05 23.08 0.32
N HIS A 304 -4.78 22.99 -0.07
CA HIS A 304 -4.15 23.85 -1.08
C HIS A 304 -4.20 23.26 -2.49
N ALA A 305 -4.69 22.03 -2.66
CA ALA A 305 -4.84 21.41 -3.96
C ALA A 305 -5.99 22.06 -4.76
N ASP A 306 -5.99 21.86 -6.07
CA ASP A 306 -7.12 22.20 -6.92
C ASP A 306 -8.22 21.12 -6.79
N SER A 307 -9.48 21.53 -7.07
CA SER A 307 -10.55 20.55 -7.27
C SER A 307 -10.18 19.56 -8.39
N PRO A 308 -10.58 18.28 -8.28
CA PRO A 308 -11.58 17.76 -7.34
C PRO A 308 -11.02 17.18 -6.03
N ILE A 309 -9.69 17.08 -5.84
CA ILE A 309 -9.12 16.45 -4.64
C ILE A 309 -9.32 17.31 -3.40
N ALA A 310 -9.25 18.66 -3.54
CA ALA A 310 -9.54 19.59 -2.45
C ALA A 310 -10.97 19.44 -1.91
N ASP A 311 -11.91 19.05 -2.78
CA ASP A 311 -13.31 18.86 -2.41
C ASP A 311 -13.59 17.54 -1.67
N ALA A 312 -12.56 16.72 -1.43
CA ALA A 312 -12.71 15.46 -0.71
C ALA A 312 -12.98 15.65 0.78
N ALA A 313 -12.48 16.74 1.37
CA ALA A 313 -12.65 17.06 2.79
C ALA A 313 -12.72 18.56 3.00
N THR A 314 -13.39 18.98 4.08
CA THR A 314 -13.34 20.35 4.59
C THR A 314 -12.53 20.36 5.87
N PHE A 315 -11.56 21.26 5.97
CA PHE A 315 -10.65 21.35 7.10
C PHE A 315 -10.90 22.61 7.93
N SER A 316 -10.79 22.44 9.27
CA SER A 316 -10.82 23.54 10.22
C SER A 316 -9.41 23.94 10.63
N SER A 317 -9.20 25.25 10.79
CA SER A 317 -7.97 25.76 11.40
C SER A 317 -8.08 25.86 12.92
N SER A 318 -9.29 25.71 13.49
CA SER A 318 -9.49 25.67 14.95
C SER A 318 -9.35 24.23 15.41
N GLN A 319 -8.27 23.96 16.14
CA GLN A 319 -8.09 22.67 16.78
C GLN A 319 -8.66 22.79 18.19
N ASP A 320 -9.78 22.10 18.43
CA ASP A 320 -10.36 22.07 19.77
C ASP A 320 -9.60 21.09 20.66
N ASP A 321 -9.45 21.42 21.94
CA ASP A 321 -8.97 20.50 22.95
C ASP A 321 -9.96 19.33 23.09
N VAL A 322 -9.57 18.16 22.60
CA VAL A 322 -10.37 16.94 22.73
C VAL A 322 -9.88 16.11 23.92
N PRO A 323 -10.77 15.32 24.55
CA PRO A 323 -10.34 14.41 25.61
C PRO A 323 -9.23 13.45 25.16
N SER A 324 -8.30 13.13 26.06
CA SER A 324 -7.28 12.11 25.83
C SER A 324 -7.33 11.09 26.99
N PRO A 325 -7.70 9.80 26.75
CA PRO A 325 -8.09 9.25 25.47
C PRO A 325 -9.45 9.76 24.95
N LEU A 326 -9.58 9.77 23.62
CA LEU A 326 -10.82 10.06 22.91
C LEU A 326 -11.44 8.76 22.42
N ALA A 327 -12.68 8.46 22.83
CA ALA A 327 -13.41 7.32 22.35
C ALA A 327 -13.89 7.57 20.91
N THR A 328 -13.45 6.75 19.96
CA THR A 328 -13.83 6.83 18.55
C THR A 328 -14.54 5.59 18.06
N LYS A 329 -15.10 5.67 16.86
CA LYS A 329 -15.80 4.58 16.18
C LYS A 329 -15.09 4.24 14.86
N ILE A 330 -15.09 2.95 14.56
CA ILE A 330 -14.69 2.45 13.26
C ILE A 330 -15.90 2.42 12.34
N ASN A 331 -15.77 2.90 11.13
CA ASN A 331 -16.81 2.84 10.12
C ASN A 331 -16.94 1.41 9.57
N THR A 332 -17.95 0.68 10.02
CA THR A 332 -18.23 -0.70 9.58
C THR A 332 -19.27 -0.77 8.47
N SER A 333 -19.62 0.34 7.83
CA SER A 333 -20.61 0.36 6.74
C SER A 333 -20.08 -0.19 5.41
N PHE A 334 -18.78 -0.46 5.32
CA PHE A 334 -18.13 -1.03 4.15
C PHE A 334 -17.24 -2.24 4.55
N PRO A 335 -16.94 -3.16 3.61
CA PRO A 335 -16.28 -4.43 3.92
C PRO A 335 -14.94 -4.30 4.65
N LYS A 336 -14.01 -3.49 4.10
CA LYS A 336 -12.69 -3.30 4.69
C LYS A 336 -12.75 -2.65 6.08
N GLY A 337 -13.67 -1.71 6.30
CA GLY A 337 -13.90 -1.11 7.62
C GLY A 337 -14.41 -2.11 8.64
N THR A 338 -15.31 -3.03 8.22
CA THR A 338 -15.75 -4.15 9.06
C THR A 338 -14.58 -5.07 9.43
N ASP A 339 -13.69 -5.34 8.49
CA ASP A 339 -12.52 -6.19 8.72
C ASP A 339 -11.44 -5.48 9.55
N PHE A 340 -11.24 -4.18 9.36
CA PHE A 340 -10.40 -3.36 10.23
C PHE A 340 -10.87 -3.41 11.70
N ALA A 341 -12.17 -3.27 11.93
CA ALA A 341 -12.75 -3.38 13.28
C ALA A 341 -12.47 -4.75 13.95
N LYS A 342 -12.53 -5.84 13.18
CA LYS A 342 -12.16 -7.18 13.66
C LYS A 342 -10.65 -7.32 13.88
N TRP A 343 -9.87 -6.78 12.95
CA TRP A 343 -8.42 -6.82 13.02
C TRP A 343 -7.89 -6.12 14.28
N LEU A 344 -8.41 -4.94 14.63
CA LEU A 344 -8.05 -4.22 15.86
C LEU A 344 -8.24 -5.08 17.11
N VAL A 345 -9.32 -5.89 17.16
CA VAL A 345 -9.53 -6.82 18.26
C VAL A 345 -8.53 -7.98 18.22
N ASN A 346 -8.29 -8.56 17.05
CA ASN A 346 -7.39 -9.71 16.88
C ASN A 346 -5.94 -9.37 17.27
N VAL A 347 -5.48 -8.16 16.97
CA VAL A 347 -4.13 -7.70 17.35
C VAL A 347 -4.07 -7.09 18.76
N GLY A 348 -5.20 -7.04 19.47
CA GLY A 348 -5.28 -6.50 20.83
C GLY A 348 -5.15 -4.97 20.90
N ALA A 349 -5.48 -4.26 19.82
CA ALA A 349 -5.55 -2.79 19.79
C ALA A 349 -6.89 -2.28 20.37
N SER A 350 -7.93 -3.10 20.33
CA SER A 350 -9.21 -2.81 20.96
C SER A 350 -9.78 -4.07 21.64
N THR A 351 -10.57 -3.87 22.66
CA THR A 351 -11.36 -4.93 23.32
C THR A 351 -12.76 -5.06 22.73
N THR A 352 -13.19 -4.08 21.92
CA THR A 352 -14.54 -3.98 21.37
C THR A 352 -14.46 -3.70 19.86
N ALA A 353 -15.03 -4.60 19.07
CA ALA A 353 -15.10 -4.40 17.62
C ALA A 353 -15.89 -3.11 17.30
N GLY A 354 -15.31 -2.28 16.43
CA GLY A 354 -15.90 -1.02 16.03
C GLY A 354 -15.60 0.17 16.95
N ALA A 355 -14.73 0.01 17.95
CA ALA A 355 -14.27 1.08 18.81
C ALA A 355 -12.72 1.12 18.87
N LEU A 356 -12.17 2.31 19.02
CA LEU A 356 -10.76 2.55 19.30
C LEU A 356 -10.65 3.81 20.15
N ASP A 357 -9.89 3.74 21.25
CA ASP A 357 -9.51 4.92 22.01
C ASP A 357 -8.22 5.49 21.43
N ILE A 358 -8.23 6.77 21.07
CA ILE A 358 -7.08 7.47 20.51
C ILE A 358 -6.61 8.56 21.49
N TYR A 359 -5.31 8.77 21.51
CA TYR A 359 -4.65 9.74 22.39
C TYR A 359 -4.12 10.90 21.58
N THR A 360 -4.12 12.09 22.14
CA THR A 360 -3.64 13.33 21.52
C THR A 360 -4.26 13.58 20.12
N ALA A 361 -5.49 13.13 19.92
CA ALA A 361 -6.20 13.35 18.67
C ALA A 361 -6.30 14.83 18.33
N ARG A 362 -6.34 15.14 17.04
CA ARG A 362 -6.69 16.45 16.52
C ARG A 362 -8.02 16.38 15.78
N THR A 363 -8.64 17.53 15.60
CA THR A 363 -9.93 17.66 14.91
C THR A 363 -9.82 18.57 13.73
N SER A 364 -8.87 18.26 12.84
CA SER A 364 -8.62 19.07 11.64
C SER A 364 -9.73 18.92 10.59
N VAL A 365 -10.51 17.85 10.63
CA VAL A 365 -11.47 17.50 9.57
C VAL A 365 -12.90 17.72 10.02
N GLU A 366 -13.61 18.68 9.38
CA GLU A 366 -15.01 19.02 9.66
C GLU A 366 -15.99 18.11 8.89
N SER A 367 -15.69 17.84 7.62
CA SER A 367 -16.58 17.02 6.79
C SER A 367 -15.83 16.27 5.70
N LEU A 368 -16.41 15.18 5.21
CA LEU A 368 -15.91 14.39 4.07
C LEU A 368 -16.96 14.30 2.97
N SER A 369 -16.53 14.40 1.72
CA SER A 369 -17.33 14.12 0.54
C SER A 369 -17.42 12.61 0.33
N SER A 370 -18.61 12.04 0.42
CA SER A 370 -18.83 10.58 0.42
C SER A 370 -18.50 9.88 -0.90
N ASN A 371 -18.40 10.62 -2.01
CA ASN A 371 -18.01 10.07 -3.31
C ASN A 371 -16.53 10.26 -3.64
N ARG A 372 -15.76 10.95 -2.77
CA ARG A 372 -14.33 11.23 -2.96
C ARG A 372 -13.45 10.66 -1.83
N ALA A 373 -14.00 10.59 -0.61
CA ALA A 373 -13.25 10.13 0.55
C ALA A 373 -14.03 9.05 1.32
N GLN A 374 -13.31 8.01 1.73
CA GLN A 374 -13.84 6.95 2.59
C GLN A 374 -13.43 7.20 4.03
N SER A 375 -14.39 7.45 4.91
CA SER A 375 -14.14 7.54 6.35
C SER A 375 -13.86 6.16 6.96
N TRP A 376 -12.87 6.06 7.85
CA TRP A 376 -12.52 4.84 8.57
C TRP A 376 -12.67 5.00 10.09
N ILE A 377 -12.11 6.07 10.67
CA ILE A 377 -12.22 6.38 12.11
C ILE A 377 -12.90 7.74 12.26
N TYR A 378 -13.94 7.77 13.06
CA TYR A 378 -14.72 8.97 13.30
C TYR A 378 -15.27 9.04 14.72
N ARG A 379 -15.71 10.22 15.12
CA ARG A 379 -16.52 10.45 16.31
C ARG A 379 -17.88 11.01 15.94
N LYS A 380 -18.89 10.66 16.70
CA LYS A 380 -20.23 11.28 16.67
C LYS A 380 -20.63 11.70 18.08
N GLU A 381 -21.16 12.90 18.17
CA GLU A 381 -21.83 13.40 19.34
C GLU A 381 -23.28 13.77 18.98
N ASN A 382 -24.27 13.29 19.77
CA ASN A 382 -25.69 13.51 19.49
C ASN A 382 -26.10 13.17 18.04
N ASP A 383 -25.59 12.06 17.51
CA ASP A 383 -25.77 11.57 16.14
C ASP A 383 -25.21 12.49 15.01
N GLN A 384 -24.53 13.57 15.36
CA GLN A 384 -23.77 14.38 14.41
C GLN A 384 -22.31 13.97 14.39
N TYR A 385 -21.65 14.04 13.23
CA TYR A 385 -20.21 13.86 13.17
C TYR A 385 -19.50 15.03 13.89
N ASP A 386 -18.52 14.68 14.70
CA ASP A 386 -17.75 15.59 15.55
C ASP A 386 -16.22 15.39 15.34
N GLY A 387 -15.85 14.75 14.27
CA GLY A 387 -14.49 14.57 13.83
C GLY A 387 -14.30 13.30 12.98
N PHE A 388 -13.34 13.40 12.07
CA PHE A 388 -12.87 12.31 11.24
C PHE A 388 -11.35 12.19 11.43
N PHE A 389 -10.91 11.06 11.97
CA PHE A 389 -9.52 10.87 12.43
C PHE A 389 -8.69 10.00 11.49
N TYR A 390 -9.33 9.30 10.57
CA TYR A 390 -8.70 8.56 9.49
C TYR A 390 -9.67 8.46 8.31
N PHE A 391 -9.18 8.85 7.14
CA PHE A 391 -9.87 8.64 5.88
C PHE A 391 -8.90 8.36 4.74
N THR A 392 -9.43 7.79 3.65
CA THR A 392 -8.69 7.51 2.42
C THR A 392 -9.32 8.19 1.22
N ILE A 393 -8.48 8.56 0.26
CA ILE A 393 -8.90 9.09 -1.04
C ILE A 393 -8.25 8.21 -2.11
N GLY A 394 -9.07 7.57 -2.97
CA GLY A 394 -8.56 6.94 -4.19
C GLY A 394 -8.30 7.97 -5.27
N THR A 395 -7.19 7.91 -5.97
CA THR A 395 -6.83 8.88 -7.00
C THR A 395 -6.66 8.21 -8.38
N PRO A 396 -7.10 8.89 -9.46
CA PRO A 396 -7.78 10.20 -9.50
C PRO A 396 -9.18 10.15 -8.86
N VAL A 397 -9.68 11.28 -8.40
CA VAL A 397 -11.00 11.43 -7.78
C VAL A 397 -12.08 11.79 -8.81
N ALA A 398 -13.37 11.60 -8.45
CA ALA A 398 -14.51 12.00 -9.28
C ALA A 398 -14.53 13.52 -9.52
N GLN A 399 -14.83 13.94 -10.74
CA GLN A 399 -14.84 15.35 -11.12
C GLN A 399 -16.04 16.11 -10.56
N GLY A 400 -17.22 15.50 -10.62
CA GLY A 400 -18.47 16.05 -10.08
C GLY A 400 -19.02 15.20 -8.94
N ASP A 401 -19.95 15.75 -8.16
CA ASP A 401 -20.55 15.08 -7.01
C ASP A 401 -21.43 13.88 -7.42
N ASP A 402 -22.02 13.94 -8.61
CA ASP A 402 -22.85 12.88 -9.19
C ASP A 402 -22.06 11.98 -10.17
N ASP A 403 -20.78 12.26 -10.41
CA ASP A 403 -19.97 11.46 -11.31
C ASP A 403 -19.53 10.16 -10.62
N PRO A 404 -19.48 9.05 -11.37
CA PRO A 404 -18.93 7.82 -10.83
C PRO A 404 -17.43 7.99 -10.50
N ALA A 405 -17.01 7.44 -9.36
CA ALA A 405 -15.59 7.45 -9.01
C ALA A 405 -14.78 6.75 -10.13
N PRO A 406 -13.72 7.39 -10.65
CA PRO A 406 -12.86 6.75 -11.64
C PRO A 406 -12.16 5.53 -11.01
N GLU A 407 -11.68 4.65 -11.87
CA GLU A 407 -10.88 3.51 -11.40
C GLU A 407 -9.56 4.03 -10.82
N ALA A 408 -9.40 3.91 -9.50
CA ALA A 408 -8.25 4.46 -8.81
C ALA A 408 -6.94 3.75 -9.19
N CYS A 409 -5.87 4.51 -9.23
CA CYS A 409 -4.49 4.06 -9.39
C CYS A 409 -3.68 4.26 -8.13
N GLY A 410 -3.80 5.43 -7.51
CA GLY A 410 -3.12 5.80 -6.30
C GLY A 410 -4.06 5.90 -5.10
N ARG A 411 -3.47 6.20 -3.96
CA ARG A 411 -4.23 6.37 -2.71
C ARG A 411 -3.55 7.41 -1.82
N VAL A 412 -4.36 8.26 -1.22
CA VAL A 412 -3.95 9.17 -0.16
C VAL A 412 -4.61 8.72 1.14
N VAL A 413 -3.83 8.61 2.18
CA VAL A 413 -4.28 8.44 3.57
C VAL A 413 -4.10 9.75 4.29
N PHE A 414 -5.09 10.15 5.05
CA PHE A 414 -4.97 11.21 6.04
C PHE A 414 -5.34 10.70 7.42
N THR A 415 -4.56 11.11 8.44
CA THR A 415 -4.81 10.77 9.83
C THR A 415 -4.56 11.95 10.76
N ASP A 416 -5.40 12.07 11.79
CA ASP A 416 -5.24 12.96 12.94
C ASP A 416 -4.79 12.20 14.20
N LEU A 417 -4.16 11.02 14.05
CA LEU A 417 -3.59 10.22 15.12
C LEU A 417 -2.11 10.52 15.29
N HIS A 418 -1.69 10.87 16.50
CA HIS A 418 -0.29 11.15 16.81
C HIS A 418 0.42 9.96 17.46
N LEU A 419 1.75 9.89 17.28
CA LEU A 419 2.62 8.90 17.93
C LEU A 419 3.26 9.44 19.22
N SER A 420 3.58 10.76 19.27
CA SER A 420 4.45 11.30 20.28
C SER A 420 3.76 11.58 21.62
N LYS A 421 4.56 11.57 22.70
CA LYS A 421 4.13 11.98 24.05
C LYS A 421 3.98 13.49 24.23
N SER A 422 4.47 14.30 23.33
CA SER A 422 4.40 15.75 23.48
C SER A 422 2.93 16.19 23.46
N GLY A 423 2.43 16.62 24.62
CA GLY A 423 1.06 17.11 24.77
C GLY A 423 0.02 16.10 25.23
N GLY A 424 0.38 14.90 25.70
CA GLY A 424 -0.55 13.93 26.28
C GLY A 424 -0.86 12.72 25.39
N GLY A 425 0.06 12.34 24.49
CA GLY A 425 -0.03 11.17 23.61
C GLY A 425 -0.24 9.86 24.34
N ASP A 426 -0.40 8.78 23.57
CA ASP A 426 -0.52 7.44 24.11
C ASP A 426 0.57 7.23 25.19
N PRO A 427 0.21 6.94 26.44
CA PRO A 427 1.19 6.78 27.52
C PRO A 427 2.16 5.61 27.31
N THR A 428 1.90 4.76 26.33
CA THR A 428 2.76 3.64 25.92
C THR A 428 3.67 3.99 24.76
N ALA A 429 3.41 5.08 24.05
CA ALA A 429 4.28 5.58 22.98
C ALA A 429 5.34 6.50 23.58
N ASP A 430 6.61 6.26 23.28
CA ASP A 430 7.75 7.02 23.76
C ASP A 430 8.77 7.36 22.67
N ASP A 431 8.40 7.21 21.43
CA ASP A 431 9.18 7.69 20.29
C ASP A 431 9.04 9.21 20.15
N PHE A 432 10.11 9.84 19.79
CA PHE A 432 10.15 11.28 19.54
C PHE A 432 11.11 11.61 18.41
N SER A 433 10.89 12.77 17.78
CA SER A 433 11.72 13.27 16.70
C SER A 433 11.94 14.77 16.89
N ASP A 434 13.18 15.22 16.92
CA ASP A 434 13.56 16.62 16.85
C ASP A 434 14.94 16.77 16.20
N GLN A 435 15.27 17.98 15.73
CA GLN A 435 16.51 18.27 15.00
C GLN A 435 17.79 17.93 15.77
N ASN A 436 17.74 17.91 17.09
CA ASN A 436 18.87 17.65 17.97
C ASN A 436 19.00 16.16 18.34
N THR A 437 17.98 15.37 18.05
CA THR A 437 17.97 13.94 18.27
C THR A 437 18.23 13.20 16.98
N PRO A 438 19.43 12.63 16.81
CA PRO A 438 19.77 11.95 15.57
C PRO A 438 18.98 10.63 15.44
N PHE A 439 18.53 10.31 14.21
CA PHE A 439 17.90 9.02 13.96
C PHE A 439 18.92 7.87 14.03
N PRO A 440 18.69 6.76 14.71
CA PRO A 440 17.42 6.35 15.35
C PRO A 440 17.37 6.55 16.86
N ASP A 441 18.17 7.46 17.44
CA ASP A 441 18.32 7.58 18.90
C ASP A 441 17.01 8.02 19.60
N GLY A 442 16.09 8.66 18.86
CA GLY A 442 14.75 8.99 19.31
C GLY A 442 13.74 7.83 19.26
N CYS A 443 14.10 6.72 18.60
CA CYS A 443 13.20 5.59 18.42
C CYS A 443 13.32 4.58 19.58
N THR A 444 12.18 4.07 20.03
CA THR A 444 12.15 3.00 21.02
C THR A 444 12.05 1.62 20.34
N THR A 445 12.28 0.59 21.12
CA THR A 445 12.10 -0.82 20.70
C THR A 445 10.92 -1.47 21.40
N SER A 446 10.06 -0.68 22.04
CA SER A 446 8.83 -1.15 22.68
C SER A 446 7.89 -1.85 21.68
N ALA A 447 6.95 -2.64 22.20
CA ALA A 447 5.88 -3.16 21.38
C ALA A 447 4.98 -2.02 20.92
N LEU A 448 4.34 -2.20 19.75
CA LEU A 448 3.37 -1.24 19.24
C LEU A 448 2.19 -1.05 20.20
N SER A 449 1.85 0.19 20.47
CA SER A 449 0.64 0.58 21.17
C SER A 449 -0.61 0.27 20.33
N ALA A 450 -1.80 0.44 20.91
CA ALA A 450 -3.05 0.28 20.18
C ALA A 450 -3.16 1.23 18.98
N GLN A 451 -2.77 2.49 19.18
CA GLN A 451 -2.78 3.55 18.18
C GLN A 451 -1.72 3.32 17.10
N GLU A 452 -0.51 2.92 17.48
CA GLU A 452 0.55 2.56 16.53
C GLU A 452 0.18 1.35 15.65
N LYS A 453 -0.56 0.37 16.20
CA LYS A 453 -1.12 -0.73 15.38
C LYS A 453 -2.13 -0.22 14.36
N ALA A 454 -2.99 0.73 14.73
CA ALA A 454 -3.91 1.34 13.76
C ALA A 454 -3.15 2.07 12.65
N LEU A 455 -2.09 2.80 12.98
CA LEU A 455 -1.21 3.45 11.99
C LEU A 455 -0.46 2.44 11.12
N GLU A 456 -0.02 1.32 11.69
CA GLU A 456 0.55 0.21 10.94
C GLU A 456 -0.44 -0.38 9.94
N PHE A 457 -1.70 -0.58 10.35
CA PHE A 457 -2.76 -1.01 9.42
C PHE A 457 -2.93 -0.03 8.28
N MET A 458 -3.02 1.28 8.58
CA MET A 458 -3.15 2.34 7.57
C MET A 458 -1.99 2.30 6.58
N PHE A 459 -0.77 2.09 7.08
CA PHE A 459 0.42 2.02 6.25
C PHE A 459 0.41 0.81 5.30
N PHE A 460 0.09 -0.39 5.80
CA PHE A 460 0.03 -1.58 4.94
C PHE A 460 -1.18 -1.57 4.00
N ASP A 461 -2.33 -1.03 4.43
CA ASP A 461 -3.47 -0.83 3.51
C ASP A 461 -3.13 0.18 2.41
N LEU A 462 -2.49 1.31 2.76
CA LEU A 462 -2.00 2.29 1.80
C LEU A 462 -1.09 1.66 0.75
N THR A 463 -0.13 0.84 1.19
CA THR A 463 0.87 0.23 0.30
C THR A 463 0.36 -0.99 -0.46
N SER A 464 -0.85 -1.48 -0.16
CA SER A 464 -1.47 -2.59 -0.88
C SER A 464 -1.87 -2.20 -2.32
N CYS A 465 -2.30 -3.18 -3.11
CA CYS A 465 -2.93 -2.89 -4.40
C CYS A 465 -4.21 -2.06 -4.22
N VAL A 466 -4.56 -1.26 -5.23
CA VAL A 466 -5.74 -0.38 -5.18
C VAL A 466 -6.97 -1.08 -5.71
N GLN A 467 -8.07 -0.93 -5.00
CA GLN A 467 -9.42 -1.31 -5.40
C GLN A 467 -10.41 -0.25 -4.87
N GLN A 468 -11.64 -0.29 -5.32
CA GLN A 468 -12.72 0.49 -4.73
C GLN A 468 -12.84 0.15 -3.24
N GLU A 469 -12.98 1.16 -2.38
CA GLU A 469 -12.97 0.96 -0.92
C GLU A 469 -14.18 0.16 -0.42
N ASP A 470 -15.31 0.26 -1.10
CA ASP A 470 -16.53 -0.49 -0.83
C ASP A 470 -16.53 -1.92 -1.42
N ALA A 471 -15.50 -2.26 -2.21
CA ALA A 471 -15.38 -3.61 -2.76
C ALA A 471 -14.90 -4.61 -1.71
N ILE A 472 -15.46 -5.82 -1.75
CA ILE A 472 -14.94 -6.94 -0.95
C ILE A 472 -13.57 -7.34 -1.54
N PRO A 473 -12.49 -7.40 -0.73
CA PRO A 473 -11.22 -7.90 -1.20
C PRO A 473 -11.31 -9.32 -1.76
N THR A 474 -10.79 -9.52 -2.94
CA THR A 474 -10.75 -10.83 -3.61
C THR A 474 -9.33 -11.17 -4.04
N PRO A 475 -8.94 -12.45 -4.00
CA PRO A 475 -7.63 -12.85 -4.49
C PRO A 475 -7.42 -12.41 -5.94
N PRO A 476 -6.19 -11.99 -6.32
CA PRO A 476 -5.86 -11.67 -7.71
C PRO A 476 -6.15 -12.83 -8.66
N VAL A 477 -6.46 -12.50 -9.91
CA VAL A 477 -6.66 -13.52 -10.93
C VAL A 477 -5.35 -14.24 -11.25
N VAL A 478 -5.37 -15.56 -11.30
CA VAL A 478 -4.20 -16.35 -11.71
C VAL A 478 -4.06 -16.36 -13.25
N LYS A 479 -2.82 -16.19 -13.72
CA LYS A 479 -2.43 -16.30 -15.15
C LYS A 479 -1.74 -17.61 -15.44
#